data_38c2d53529b0c17ea83282c40c9bc83a
#
_entry.id   38c2d53529b0c17ea83282c40c9bc83a
#
_cell.length_a   1.000
_cell.length_b   1.000
_cell.length_c   1.000
_cell.angle_alpha   90.00
_cell.angle_beta   90.00
_cell.angle_gamma   90.00
#
_symmetry.space_group_name_H-M   'P 1'
#
loop_
_entity.id
_entity.type
_entity.pdbx_description
1 polymer ?
#
loop_
_entity_poly.entity_id
_entity_poly.type
_entity_poly.pdbx_seq_one_letter_code
_entity_poly.pdbx_strand_id
1 'polypeptide(L)'
;MSPARFTEITGRYPALHVVLIGDFCLDRYLEIDPARRETSIETGLPVRNVVRVRSQPGGAGTILNNLVALGVGTIHTIGFCGDDGEGYELQRALRTLRGVQTSRFIATGYRRTFTYCKPLLMHRGTPPEELERLDSKNWDPTPAQVEEHLVDSLQEASVQAHAVIALDQVDHPDTGVVTARVRDALGHLAAARPDLLVLADSRRGLGGWPAVGFKMNAAELGSLLGGQAPTLIDDVKLQAGELARRNGRPVFVTLSERGIVGALPSGETEHVPALPVRGPIDIVGAGDAVSANLAAALGAGADLRSAMELAMAAANLVIHQLGTTGTASVPQLEEALGL
;
A
#
# COMPACT_ATOMS: atom_id res chain seq x y z
N MET A 1 -19.68 -1.90 -14.08
CA MET A 1 -19.21 -0.73 -14.87
C MET A 1 -19.45 -0.94 -16.36
N SER A 2 -19.71 0.11 -17.15
CA SER A 2 -19.79 -0.02 -18.63
C SER A 2 -18.41 0.16 -19.27
N PRO A 3 -18.16 -0.42 -20.49
CA PRO A 3 -16.89 -0.24 -21.22
C PRO A 3 -16.54 1.25 -21.46
N ALA A 4 -17.54 2.07 -21.78
CA ALA A 4 -17.34 3.50 -21.99
C ALA A 4 -16.86 4.22 -20.72
N ARG A 5 -17.45 3.89 -19.55
CA ARG A 5 -17.06 4.46 -18.26
C ARG A 5 -15.68 3.99 -17.83
N PHE A 6 -15.36 2.71 -18.06
CA PHE A 6 -14.02 2.17 -17.83
C PHE A 6 -12.97 2.94 -18.63
N THR A 7 -13.18 3.07 -19.96
CA THR A 7 -12.25 3.81 -20.84
C THR A 7 -12.12 5.27 -20.46
N GLU A 8 -13.22 5.94 -20.07
CA GLU A 8 -13.19 7.33 -19.61
C GLU A 8 -12.30 7.50 -18.36
N ILE A 9 -12.46 6.62 -17.36
CA ILE A 9 -11.69 6.71 -16.11
C ILE A 9 -10.22 6.36 -16.37
N THR A 10 -9.95 5.20 -16.96
CA THR A 10 -8.57 4.70 -17.16
C THR A 10 -7.78 5.52 -18.17
N GLY A 11 -8.46 6.12 -19.15
CA GLY A 11 -7.85 7.04 -20.12
C GLY A 11 -7.27 8.33 -19.50
N ARG A 12 -7.68 8.67 -18.28
CA ARG A 12 -7.14 9.82 -17.53
C ARG A 12 -5.90 9.49 -16.70
N TYR A 13 -5.61 8.21 -16.45
CA TYR A 13 -4.47 7.79 -15.61
C TYR A 13 -3.12 8.35 -16.05
N PRO A 14 -2.79 8.44 -17.37
CA PRO A 14 -1.53 9.04 -17.81
C PRO A 14 -1.37 10.53 -17.48
N ALA A 15 -2.46 11.23 -17.18
CA ALA A 15 -2.43 12.64 -16.78
C ALA A 15 -2.44 12.85 -15.27
N LEU A 16 -2.58 11.79 -14.47
CA LEU A 16 -2.64 11.91 -13.03
C LEU A 16 -1.26 12.19 -12.42
N HIS A 17 -1.29 13.03 -11.39
CA HIS A 17 -0.21 13.24 -10.43
C HIS A 17 -0.65 12.67 -9.08
N VAL A 18 0.01 11.61 -8.61
CA VAL A 18 -0.26 10.98 -7.33
C VAL A 18 0.92 11.18 -6.40
N VAL A 19 0.67 11.59 -5.17
CA VAL A 19 1.67 11.62 -4.10
C VAL A 19 1.51 10.36 -3.25
N LEU A 20 2.58 9.62 -3.08
CA LEU A 20 2.65 8.46 -2.20
C LEU A 20 3.66 8.74 -1.10
N ILE A 21 3.16 9.01 0.10
CA ILE A 21 3.98 9.18 1.32
C ILE A 21 3.78 7.97 2.22
N GLY A 22 4.86 7.35 2.67
CA GLY A 22 4.72 6.18 3.55
C GLY A 22 5.97 5.35 3.70
N ASP A 23 5.82 4.24 4.42
CA ASP A 23 6.89 3.33 4.75
C ASP A 23 7.19 2.41 3.56
N PHE A 24 8.22 2.76 2.81
CA PHE A 24 8.79 1.88 1.81
C PHE A 24 9.72 0.88 2.49
N CYS A 25 9.53 -0.39 2.22
CA CYS A 25 10.42 -1.44 2.68
C CYS A 25 11.05 -2.21 1.50
N LEU A 26 12.06 -2.99 1.80
CA LEU A 26 12.62 -3.95 0.86
C LEU A 26 12.11 -5.34 1.22
N ASP A 27 11.28 -5.93 0.37
CA ASP A 27 10.97 -7.36 0.46
C ASP A 27 12.12 -8.13 -0.18
N ARG A 28 12.86 -8.90 0.61
CA ARG A 28 14.08 -9.60 0.20
C ARG A 28 13.91 -11.11 0.38
N TYR A 29 14.05 -11.85 -0.70
CA TYR A 29 13.93 -13.30 -0.73
C TYR A 29 15.30 -13.92 -0.95
N LEU A 30 15.75 -14.73 0.02
CA LEU A 30 17.01 -15.45 -0.04
C LEU A 30 16.74 -16.90 -0.45
N GLU A 31 16.96 -17.24 -1.72
CA GLU A 31 16.78 -18.61 -2.20
C GLU A 31 17.97 -19.46 -1.79
N ILE A 32 17.72 -20.50 -1.00
CA ILE A 32 18.73 -21.40 -0.40
C ILE A 32 18.60 -22.77 -1.05
N ASP A 33 19.73 -23.29 -1.55
CA ASP A 33 19.79 -24.67 -2.06
C ASP A 33 20.07 -25.65 -0.91
N PRO A 34 19.13 -26.50 -0.51
CA PRO A 34 19.34 -27.45 0.57
C PRO A 34 20.41 -28.51 0.28
N ALA A 35 20.78 -28.72 -1.00
CA ALA A 35 21.86 -29.61 -1.38
C ALA A 35 23.26 -29.03 -1.10
N ARG A 36 23.37 -27.70 -0.91
CA ARG A 36 24.63 -27.00 -0.63
C ARG A 36 24.79 -26.71 0.88
N ARG A 37 24.60 -27.73 1.71
CA ARG A 37 24.76 -27.60 3.15
C ARG A 37 26.25 -27.69 3.53
N GLU A 38 26.68 -26.79 4.41
CA GLU A 38 28.01 -26.75 4.98
C GLU A 38 27.94 -26.61 6.50
N THR A 39 29.05 -26.83 7.16
CA THR A 39 29.25 -26.54 8.58
C THR A 39 30.35 -25.51 8.71
N SER A 40 30.09 -24.45 9.46
CA SER A 40 31.10 -23.42 9.75
C SER A 40 32.30 -24.05 10.48
N ILE A 41 33.47 -23.80 9.95
CA ILE A 41 34.71 -24.33 10.55
C ILE A 41 34.96 -23.65 11.92
N GLU A 42 34.58 -22.36 12.04
CA GLU A 42 34.80 -21.58 13.27
C GLU A 42 33.83 -21.93 14.39
N THR A 43 32.57 -22.18 14.05
CA THR A 43 31.49 -22.28 15.06
C THR A 43 30.88 -23.66 15.17
N GLY A 44 31.11 -24.54 14.17
CA GLY A 44 30.45 -25.85 14.09
C GLY A 44 28.94 -25.79 13.78
N LEU A 45 28.39 -24.61 13.52
CA LEU A 45 26.98 -24.43 13.20
C LEU A 45 26.68 -24.68 11.72
N PRO A 46 25.45 -25.14 11.37
CA PRO A 46 25.05 -25.30 9.97
C PRO A 46 25.07 -23.97 9.21
N VAL A 47 25.64 -23.98 8.01
CA VAL A 47 25.62 -22.86 7.07
C VAL A 47 24.59 -23.12 5.99
N ARG A 48 23.78 -22.11 5.70
CA ARG A 48 22.79 -22.12 4.61
C ARG A 48 23.29 -21.25 3.46
N ASN A 49 23.58 -21.87 2.33
CA ASN A 49 24.14 -21.16 1.18
C ASN A 49 23.04 -20.57 0.30
N VAL A 50 22.99 -19.24 0.24
CA VAL A 50 22.10 -18.47 -0.64
C VAL A 50 22.62 -18.56 -2.07
N VAL A 51 21.80 -19.06 -2.99
CA VAL A 51 22.14 -19.21 -4.41
C VAL A 51 21.56 -18.12 -5.29
N ARG A 52 20.51 -17.45 -4.78
CA ARG A 52 19.89 -16.30 -5.47
C ARG A 52 19.25 -15.37 -4.46
N VAL A 53 19.35 -14.06 -4.74
CA VAL A 53 18.63 -13.01 -4.01
C VAL A 53 17.65 -12.35 -4.97
N ARG A 54 16.39 -12.24 -4.55
CA ARG A 54 15.37 -11.41 -5.21
C ARG A 54 14.94 -10.33 -4.25
N SER A 55 14.83 -9.11 -4.74
CA SER A 55 14.38 -7.97 -3.94
C SER A 55 13.35 -7.15 -4.72
N GLN A 56 12.35 -6.63 -4.02
CA GLN A 56 11.35 -5.74 -4.59
C GLN A 56 10.91 -4.70 -3.55
N PRO A 57 10.44 -3.51 -4.01
CA PRO A 57 9.83 -2.55 -3.10
C PRO A 57 8.54 -3.11 -2.50
N GLY A 58 8.45 -3.12 -1.17
CA GLY A 58 7.28 -3.53 -0.39
C GLY A 58 6.70 -2.38 0.44
N GLY A 59 5.65 -2.62 1.21
CA GLY A 59 4.91 -1.59 1.89
C GLY A 59 4.36 -0.55 0.91
N ALA A 60 4.71 0.74 1.07
CA ALA A 60 4.34 1.77 0.09
C ALA A 60 4.85 1.45 -1.33
N GLY A 61 5.92 0.66 -1.46
CA GLY A 61 6.41 0.16 -2.74
C GLY A 61 5.42 -0.78 -3.44
N THR A 62 4.59 -1.53 -2.71
CA THR A 62 3.53 -2.36 -3.30
C THR A 62 2.42 -1.49 -3.90
N ILE A 63 2.00 -0.43 -3.20
CA ILE A 63 1.06 0.57 -3.75
C ILE A 63 1.66 1.23 -4.99
N LEU A 64 2.94 1.62 -4.92
CA LEU A 64 3.66 2.22 -6.03
C LEU A 64 3.65 1.32 -7.28
N ASN A 65 3.97 0.04 -7.12
CA ASN A 65 3.98 -0.92 -8.23
C ASN A 65 2.61 -1.04 -8.90
N ASN A 66 1.52 -1.00 -8.13
CA ASN A 66 0.15 -0.98 -8.65
C ASN A 66 -0.15 0.31 -9.41
N LEU A 67 0.20 1.50 -8.90
CA LEU A 67 0.04 2.77 -9.61
C LEU A 67 0.82 2.80 -10.94
N VAL A 68 2.03 2.26 -10.96
CA VAL A 68 2.85 2.12 -12.18
C VAL A 68 2.18 1.17 -13.18
N ALA A 69 1.67 0.03 -12.73
CA ALA A 69 0.96 -0.94 -13.58
C ALA A 69 -0.32 -0.35 -14.20
N LEU A 70 -1.00 0.55 -13.48
CA LEU A 70 -2.15 1.31 -13.99
C LEU A 70 -1.76 2.37 -15.03
N GLY A 71 -0.48 2.70 -15.16
CA GLY A 71 -0.01 3.74 -16.08
C GLY A 71 -0.23 5.16 -15.57
N VAL A 72 -0.26 5.37 -14.26
CA VAL A 72 -0.30 6.73 -13.66
C VAL A 72 0.90 7.54 -14.14
N GLY A 73 0.64 8.75 -14.65
CA GLY A 73 1.65 9.54 -15.37
C GLY A 73 2.79 10.03 -14.50
N THR A 74 2.48 10.55 -13.30
CA THR A 74 3.47 11.05 -12.35
C THR A 74 3.16 10.58 -10.94
N ILE A 75 4.15 9.92 -10.30
CA ILE A 75 4.03 9.43 -8.93
C ILE A 75 5.20 9.99 -8.12
N HIS A 76 4.92 10.89 -7.19
CA HIS A 76 5.91 11.42 -6.26
C HIS A 76 6.03 10.50 -5.06
N THR A 77 7.19 9.87 -4.88
CA THR A 77 7.47 9.03 -3.71
C THR A 77 8.10 9.88 -2.61
N ILE A 78 7.49 9.86 -1.42
CA ILE A 78 7.97 10.56 -0.23
C ILE A 78 8.19 9.53 0.88
N GLY A 79 9.41 9.43 1.35
CA GLY A 79 9.83 8.47 2.34
C GLY A 79 11.33 8.47 2.52
N PHE A 80 11.83 7.49 3.25
CA PHE A 80 13.26 7.33 3.45
C PHE A 80 13.69 5.86 3.42
N CYS A 81 14.99 5.66 3.20
CA CYS A 81 15.69 4.42 3.50
C CYS A 81 16.97 4.72 4.29
N GLY A 82 17.62 3.69 4.78
CA GLY A 82 18.96 3.79 5.33
C GLY A 82 20.01 4.07 4.25
N ASP A 83 21.12 4.69 4.64
CA ASP A 83 22.34 4.70 3.84
C ASP A 83 23.10 3.37 4.07
N ASP A 84 22.48 2.29 3.57
CA ASP A 84 22.91 0.90 3.72
C ASP A 84 22.71 0.10 2.42
N GLY A 85 23.12 -1.16 2.42
CA GLY A 85 23.04 -2.03 1.23
C GLY A 85 21.61 -2.24 0.74
N GLU A 86 20.68 -2.43 1.68
CA GLU A 86 19.25 -2.59 1.42
C GLU A 86 18.63 -1.30 0.86
N GLY A 87 19.07 -0.14 1.36
CA GLY A 87 18.67 1.17 0.86
C GLY A 87 19.15 1.43 -0.57
N TYR A 88 20.35 1.00 -0.89
CA TYR A 88 20.86 1.05 -2.26
C TYR A 88 19.99 0.19 -3.21
N GLU A 89 19.66 -1.05 -2.81
CA GLU A 89 18.79 -1.94 -3.60
C GLU A 89 17.41 -1.31 -3.80
N LEU A 90 16.80 -0.76 -2.73
CA LEU A 90 15.48 -0.12 -2.77
C LEU A 90 15.48 1.11 -3.70
N GLN A 91 16.41 2.04 -3.53
CA GLN A 91 16.51 3.23 -4.39
C GLN A 91 16.71 2.86 -5.86
N ARG A 92 17.57 1.86 -6.14
CA ARG A 92 17.81 1.37 -7.50
C ARG A 92 16.51 0.83 -8.11
N ALA A 93 15.70 0.06 -7.36
CA ALA A 93 14.42 -0.44 -7.81
C ALA A 93 13.43 0.71 -8.11
N LEU A 94 13.31 1.69 -7.20
CA LEU A 94 12.42 2.84 -7.37
C LEU A 94 12.76 3.67 -8.63
N ARG A 95 14.05 3.91 -8.88
CA ARG A 95 14.52 4.74 -10.02
C ARG A 95 14.26 4.10 -11.39
N THR A 96 14.03 2.78 -11.46
CA THR A 96 13.76 2.10 -12.73
C THR A 96 12.27 2.12 -13.12
N LEU A 97 11.39 2.55 -12.22
CA LEU A 97 9.96 2.55 -12.45
C LEU A 97 9.51 3.76 -13.27
N ARG A 98 8.70 3.51 -14.30
CA ARG A 98 8.20 4.56 -15.19
C ARG A 98 7.25 5.50 -14.46
N GLY A 99 7.40 6.82 -14.68
CA GLY A 99 6.54 7.85 -14.08
C GLY A 99 6.87 8.18 -12.62
N VAL A 100 7.79 7.44 -11.99
CA VAL A 100 8.15 7.62 -10.58
C VAL A 100 9.19 8.73 -10.41
N GLN A 101 8.88 9.68 -9.53
CA GLN A 101 9.74 10.79 -9.13
C GLN A 101 10.32 10.51 -7.74
N THR A 102 11.63 10.22 -7.68
CA THR A 102 12.33 9.82 -6.45
C THR A 102 13.11 10.96 -5.79
N SER A 103 13.01 12.19 -6.29
CA SER A 103 13.77 13.35 -5.76
C SER A 103 13.44 13.69 -4.31
N ARG A 104 12.28 13.25 -3.81
CA ARG A 104 11.81 13.43 -2.44
C ARG A 104 11.91 12.18 -1.58
N PHE A 105 12.52 11.11 -2.10
CA PHE A 105 12.83 9.89 -1.37
C PHE A 105 14.30 9.94 -0.95
N ILE A 106 14.57 10.01 0.35
CA ILE A 106 15.92 10.23 0.86
C ILE A 106 16.59 8.97 1.41
N ALA A 107 17.90 8.86 1.22
CA ALA A 107 18.75 7.97 2.01
C ALA A 107 19.32 8.74 3.20
N THR A 108 19.33 8.13 4.38
CA THR A 108 19.84 8.77 5.59
C THR A 108 20.60 7.80 6.49
N GLY A 109 21.70 8.26 7.07
CA GLY A 109 22.47 7.49 8.05
C GLY A 109 21.82 7.39 9.43
N TYR A 110 20.70 8.09 9.65
CA TYR A 110 19.98 8.06 10.94
C TYR A 110 19.04 6.87 11.09
N ARG A 111 18.73 6.16 9.99
CA ARG A 111 17.74 5.09 9.95
C ARG A 111 18.31 3.87 9.23
N ARG A 112 17.78 2.70 9.56
CA ARG A 112 17.96 1.49 8.77
C ARG A 112 16.87 1.42 7.72
N THR A 113 17.18 0.81 6.59
CA THR A 113 16.16 0.45 5.61
C THR A 113 15.23 -0.62 6.19
N PHE A 114 13.93 -0.35 6.21
CA PHE A 114 12.95 -1.38 6.53
C PHE A 114 13.10 -2.54 5.55
N THR A 115 13.40 -3.73 6.06
CA THR A 115 13.62 -4.92 5.23
C THR A 115 12.86 -6.08 5.84
N TYR A 116 12.05 -6.73 5.02
CA TYR A 116 11.44 -8.02 5.33
C TYR A 116 12.20 -9.09 4.57
N CYS A 117 13.14 -9.76 5.25
CA CYS A 117 14.00 -10.75 4.63
C CYS A 117 13.45 -12.17 4.88
N LYS A 118 13.10 -12.86 3.78
CA LYS A 118 12.48 -14.17 3.77
C LYS A 118 13.45 -15.21 3.20
N PRO A 119 14.15 -15.99 4.04
CA PRO A 119 14.93 -17.12 3.58
C PRO A 119 13.99 -18.25 3.11
N LEU A 120 14.23 -18.77 1.90
CA LEU A 120 13.42 -19.78 1.24
C LEU A 120 14.26 -21.01 0.92
N LEU A 121 13.89 -22.18 1.45
CA LEU A 121 14.47 -23.45 1.01
C LEU A 121 13.83 -23.88 -0.31
N MET A 122 14.67 -24.02 -1.33
CA MET A 122 14.24 -24.33 -2.69
C MET A 122 14.33 -25.85 -2.96
N HIS A 123 13.27 -26.57 -2.62
CA HIS A 123 13.18 -27.99 -2.92
C HIS A 123 12.75 -28.24 -4.39
N ARG A 124 13.30 -29.29 -5.00
CA ARG A 124 12.91 -29.64 -6.40
C ARG A 124 11.48 -30.21 -6.42
N GLY A 125 10.63 -29.62 -7.26
CA GLY A 125 9.29 -30.09 -7.54
C GLY A 125 8.23 -29.81 -6.46
N THR A 126 8.56 -29.00 -5.45
CA THR A 126 7.63 -28.53 -4.43
C THR A 126 7.71 -27.01 -4.27
N PRO A 127 6.67 -26.35 -3.75
CA PRO A 127 6.76 -24.94 -3.41
C PRO A 127 7.93 -24.66 -2.44
N PRO A 128 8.52 -23.44 -2.48
CA PRO A 128 9.54 -23.04 -1.51
C PRO A 128 9.02 -23.12 -0.07
N GLU A 129 9.86 -23.59 0.85
CA GLU A 129 9.60 -23.56 2.29
C GLU A 129 10.17 -22.27 2.88
N GLU A 130 9.31 -21.40 3.43
CA GLU A 130 9.75 -20.17 4.13
C GLU A 130 10.27 -20.54 5.52
N LEU A 131 11.47 -20.06 5.82
CA LEU A 131 12.10 -20.19 7.14
C LEU A 131 11.79 -18.94 7.99
N GLU A 132 12.37 -18.90 9.20
CA GLU A 132 12.29 -17.72 10.06
C GLU A 132 12.79 -16.45 9.35
N ARG A 133 12.00 -15.39 9.44
CA ARG A 133 12.31 -14.10 8.80
C ARG A 133 13.44 -13.38 9.54
N LEU A 134 14.20 -12.60 8.79
CA LEU A 134 15.29 -11.75 9.29
C LEU A 134 14.97 -10.29 8.98
N ASP A 135 14.12 -9.66 9.80
CA ASP A 135 13.63 -8.33 9.53
C ASP A 135 14.54 -7.23 10.11
N SER A 136 14.75 -6.16 9.35
CA SER A 136 15.36 -4.93 9.82
C SER A 136 14.31 -3.85 10.01
N LYS A 137 14.22 -3.31 11.23
CA LYS A 137 13.24 -2.28 11.63
C LYS A 137 13.92 -1.14 12.38
N ASN A 138 13.25 0.00 12.49
CA ASN A 138 13.64 1.11 13.35
C ASN A 138 12.80 1.07 14.62
N TRP A 139 13.43 1.28 15.77
CA TRP A 139 12.82 1.17 17.10
C TRP A 139 12.69 2.52 17.80
N ASP A 140 13.50 3.50 17.40
CA ASP A 140 13.49 4.84 17.94
C ASP A 140 12.64 5.78 17.07
N PRO A 141 12.08 6.87 17.62
CA PRO A 141 11.34 7.87 16.84
C PRO A 141 12.14 8.42 15.68
N THR A 142 11.45 8.73 14.59
CA THR A 142 12.04 9.35 13.41
C THR A 142 12.60 10.73 13.76
N PRO A 143 13.87 11.03 13.44
CA PRO A 143 14.50 12.30 13.80
C PRO A 143 13.78 13.51 13.20
N ALA A 144 13.69 14.61 13.97
CA ALA A 144 12.95 15.81 13.58
C ALA A 144 13.36 16.38 12.21
N GLN A 145 14.64 16.32 11.88
CA GLN A 145 15.14 16.76 10.55
C GLN A 145 14.64 15.91 9.39
N VAL A 146 14.41 14.61 9.63
CA VAL A 146 13.82 13.71 8.63
C VAL A 146 12.33 14.03 8.49
N GLU A 147 11.62 14.22 9.61
CA GLU A 147 10.21 14.62 9.60
C GLU A 147 9.99 15.95 8.86
N GLU A 148 10.87 16.95 9.09
CA GLU A 148 10.81 18.23 8.42
C GLU A 148 10.91 18.07 6.89
N HIS A 149 11.90 17.30 6.43
CA HIS A 149 12.03 16.99 5.01
C HIS A 149 10.77 16.30 4.43
N LEU A 150 10.16 15.36 5.18
CA LEU A 150 8.95 14.66 4.75
C LEU A 150 7.76 15.63 4.62
N VAL A 151 7.59 16.55 5.59
CA VAL A 151 6.50 17.55 5.59
C VAL A 151 6.69 18.54 4.45
N ASP A 152 7.89 19.08 4.25
CA ASP A 152 8.18 20.01 3.15
C ASP A 152 7.95 19.35 1.80
N SER A 153 8.43 18.11 1.64
CA SER A 153 8.22 17.31 0.43
C SER A 153 6.74 17.05 0.15
N LEU A 154 5.93 16.78 1.20
CA LEU A 154 4.48 16.61 1.07
C LEU A 154 3.82 17.91 0.58
N GLN A 155 4.14 19.04 1.17
CA GLN A 155 3.58 20.32 0.79
C GLN A 155 3.89 20.66 -0.68
N GLU A 156 5.15 20.54 -1.08
CA GLU A 156 5.58 20.82 -2.46
C GLU A 156 4.93 19.88 -3.47
N ALA A 157 4.97 18.57 -3.23
CA ALA A 157 4.45 17.58 -4.18
C ALA A 157 2.93 17.65 -4.33
N SER A 158 2.23 18.10 -3.28
CA SER A 158 0.76 18.12 -3.27
C SER A 158 0.16 19.27 -4.06
N VAL A 159 0.94 20.27 -4.49
CA VAL A 159 0.42 21.45 -5.24
C VAL A 159 -0.37 21.03 -6.49
N GLN A 160 0.15 20.06 -7.24
CA GLN A 160 -0.49 19.55 -8.46
C GLN A 160 -1.11 18.16 -8.29
N ALA A 161 -1.20 17.65 -7.06
CA ALA A 161 -1.70 16.30 -6.82
C ALA A 161 -3.20 16.19 -7.10
N HIS A 162 -3.59 15.07 -7.72
CA HIS A 162 -4.96 14.62 -7.90
C HIS A 162 -5.39 13.66 -6.78
N ALA A 163 -4.42 12.98 -6.16
CA ALA A 163 -4.62 12.16 -4.96
C ALA A 163 -3.33 12.07 -4.15
N VAL A 164 -3.46 11.91 -2.84
CA VAL A 164 -2.39 11.61 -1.88
C VAL A 164 -2.73 10.29 -1.19
N ILE A 165 -1.77 9.37 -1.14
CA ILE A 165 -1.89 8.13 -0.37
C ILE A 165 -0.87 8.17 0.75
N ALA A 166 -1.30 7.93 1.98
CA ALA A 166 -0.45 7.81 3.16
C ALA A 166 -0.50 6.38 3.71
N LEU A 167 0.63 5.68 3.70
CA LEU A 167 0.76 4.32 4.22
C LEU A 167 1.65 4.28 5.47
N ASP A 168 1.05 3.95 6.62
CA ASP A 168 1.72 3.71 7.89
C ASP A 168 1.87 2.19 8.11
N GLN A 169 3.05 1.65 7.83
CA GLN A 169 3.30 0.21 7.83
C GLN A 169 4.12 -0.27 9.04
N VAL A 170 4.59 0.64 9.90
CA VAL A 170 5.41 0.28 11.06
C VAL A 170 4.57 -0.21 12.24
N ASP A 171 5.17 -1.08 13.07
CA ASP A 171 4.50 -1.65 14.24
C ASP A 171 4.53 -0.71 15.46
N HIS A 172 5.53 0.20 15.54
CA HIS A 172 5.72 1.15 16.63
C HIS A 172 5.42 2.57 16.18
N PRO A 173 4.68 3.37 16.99
CA PRO A 173 4.36 4.74 16.62
C PRO A 173 5.61 5.59 16.42
N ASP A 174 5.52 6.49 15.44
CA ASP A 174 6.53 7.51 15.13
C ASP A 174 7.93 6.97 14.75
N THR A 175 8.07 5.66 14.47
CA THR A 175 9.34 5.05 14.04
C THR A 175 9.51 4.95 12.53
N GLY A 176 8.47 5.28 11.76
CA GLY A 176 8.40 5.26 10.30
C GLY A 176 8.30 6.65 9.68
N VAL A 177 7.76 6.67 8.47
CA VAL A 177 7.52 7.88 7.69
C VAL A 177 6.32 8.67 8.22
N VAL A 178 5.24 7.96 8.58
CA VAL A 178 3.98 8.60 8.98
C VAL A 178 3.95 8.82 10.50
N THR A 179 4.74 9.78 10.94
CA THR A 179 4.79 10.23 12.33
C THR A 179 3.61 11.14 12.70
N ALA A 180 3.45 11.50 13.97
CA ALA A 180 2.44 12.46 14.42
C ALA A 180 2.53 13.77 13.62
N ARG A 181 3.74 14.31 13.42
CA ARG A 181 3.98 15.53 12.65
C ARG A 181 3.54 15.41 11.19
N VAL A 182 3.82 14.28 10.55
CA VAL A 182 3.39 14.02 9.17
C VAL A 182 1.86 13.85 9.09
N ARG A 183 1.24 13.18 10.08
CA ARG A 183 -0.24 13.09 10.15
C ARG A 183 -0.90 14.45 10.28
N ASP A 184 -0.36 15.33 11.12
CA ASP A 184 -0.87 16.70 11.26
C ASP A 184 -0.75 17.46 9.93
N ALA A 185 0.38 17.33 9.23
CA ALA A 185 0.56 17.94 7.90
C ALA A 185 -0.45 17.42 6.86
N LEU A 186 -0.74 16.10 6.86
CA LEU A 186 -1.79 15.50 6.02
C LEU A 186 -3.18 16.07 6.36
N GLY A 187 -3.48 16.28 7.64
CA GLY A 187 -4.71 16.91 8.09
C GLY A 187 -4.85 18.36 7.62
N HIS A 188 -3.79 19.15 7.76
CA HIS A 188 -3.76 20.52 7.27
C HIS A 188 -3.93 20.59 5.75
N LEU A 189 -3.25 19.72 5.00
CA LEU A 189 -3.40 19.60 3.55
C LEU A 189 -4.85 19.28 3.16
N ALA A 190 -5.43 18.28 3.82
CA ALA A 190 -6.81 17.89 3.54
C ALA A 190 -7.81 19.00 3.87
N ALA A 191 -7.60 19.75 4.94
CA ALA A 191 -8.45 20.89 5.29
C ALA A 191 -8.32 22.04 4.27
N ALA A 192 -7.10 22.34 3.81
CA ALA A 192 -6.83 23.38 2.81
C ALA A 192 -7.32 23.01 1.38
N ARG A 193 -7.38 21.71 1.08
CA ARG A 193 -7.79 21.14 -0.22
C ARG A 193 -8.93 20.13 -0.04
N PRO A 194 -10.18 20.58 0.18
CA PRO A 194 -11.33 19.69 0.38
C PRO A 194 -11.62 18.77 -0.82
N ASP A 195 -11.28 19.20 -2.02
CA ASP A 195 -11.39 18.47 -3.28
C ASP A 195 -10.34 17.39 -3.47
N LEU A 196 -9.21 17.50 -2.79
CA LEU A 196 -8.11 16.53 -2.88
C LEU A 196 -8.41 15.29 -2.04
N LEU A 197 -8.37 14.13 -2.68
CA LEU A 197 -8.36 12.87 -1.94
C LEU A 197 -7.02 12.70 -1.21
N VAL A 198 -7.05 12.69 0.12
CA VAL A 198 -5.96 12.21 0.96
C VAL A 198 -6.43 10.89 1.58
N LEU A 199 -5.92 9.76 1.13
CA LEU A 199 -6.31 8.42 1.56
C LEU A 199 -5.27 7.83 2.51
N ALA A 200 -5.67 7.51 3.72
CA ALA A 200 -4.82 6.90 4.74
C ALA A 200 -5.12 5.40 4.91
N ASP A 201 -4.06 4.62 5.05
CA ASP A 201 -4.06 3.22 5.42
C ASP A 201 -3.00 3.00 6.52
N SER A 202 -3.34 2.33 7.61
CA SER A 202 -2.42 2.14 8.72
C SER A 202 -2.53 0.75 9.32
N ARG A 203 -1.40 0.06 9.39
CA ARG A 203 -1.28 -1.25 10.05
C ARG A 203 -1.65 -1.20 11.54
N ARG A 204 -1.47 -0.06 12.18
CA ARG A 204 -1.81 0.16 13.59
C ARG A 204 -3.24 0.66 13.80
N GLY A 205 -4.00 0.79 12.71
CA GLY A 205 -5.33 1.39 12.70
C GLY A 205 -5.30 2.92 12.62
N LEU A 206 -6.47 3.50 12.39
CA LEU A 206 -6.65 4.93 12.11
C LEU A 206 -7.15 5.74 13.31
N GLY A 207 -7.01 5.21 14.53
CA GLY A 207 -7.30 5.93 15.76
C GLY A 207 -6.39 7.15 15.94
N GLY A 208 -6.96 8.33 16.24
CA GLY A 208 -6.22 9.56 16.41
C GLY A 208 -5.66 10.18 15.12
N TRP A 209 -6.06 9.71 13.96
CA TRP A 209 -5.72 10.35 12.70
C TRP A 209 -6.58 11.61 12.46
N PRO A 210 -6.06 12.60 11.73
CA PRO A 210 -6.83 13.76 11.32
C PRO A 210 -7.94 13.40 10.32
N ALA A 211 -8.78 14.36 9.98
CA ALA A 211 -9.88 14.23 9.04
C ALA A 211 -9.40 14.07 7.59
N VAL A 212 -8.97 12.87 7.23
CA VAL A 212 -8.61 12.43 5.88
C VAL A 212 -9.48 11.26 5.44
N GLY A 213 -9.41 10.84 4.19
CA GLY A 213 -10.07 9.61 3.72
C GLY A 213 -9.43 8.38 4.39
N PHE A 214 -10.26 7.43 4.79
CA PHE A 214 -9.81 6.23 5.47
C PHE A 214 -10.05 4.98 4.62
N LYS A 215 -9.04 4.12 4.55
CA LYS A 215 -9.20 2.75 4.07
C LYS A 215 -8.76 1.81 5.20
N MET A 216 -9.61 0.85 5.52
CA MET A 216 -9.41 -0.10 6.61
C MET A 216 -10.15 -1.41 6.34
N ASN A 217 -9.93 -2.44 7.14
CA ASN A 217 -10.77 -3.63 7.15
C ASN A 217 -11.86 -3.57 8.23
N ALA A 218 -12.77 -4.56 8.25
CA ALA A 218 -13.90 -4.57 9.20
C ALA A 218 -13.45 -4.66 10.67
N ALA A 219 -12.34 -5.36 10.97
CA ALA A 219 -11.83 -5.46 12.34
C ALA A 219 -11.26 -4.10 12.80
N GLU A 220 -10.56 -3.41 11.93
CA GLU A 220 -10.02 -2.06 12.17
C GLU A 220 -11.15 -1.04 12.36
N LEU A 221 -12.24 -1.13 11.56
CA LEU A 221 -13.43 -0.30 11.76
C LEU A 221 -14.04 -0.52 13.14
N GLY A 222 -14.29 -1.78 13.52
CA GLY A 222 -14.81 -2.11 14.85
C GLY A 222 -13.93 -1.56 15.97
N SER A 223 -12.62 -1.78 15.87
CA SER A 223 -11.64 -1.26 16.85
C SER A 223 -11.65 0.27 16.93
N LEU A 224 -11.71 0.96 15.79
CA LEU A 224 -11.76 2.43 15.72
C LEU A 224 -13.02 3.01 16.39
N LEU A 225 -14.13 2.29 16.31
CA LEU A 225 -15.40 2.70 16.91
C LEU A 225 -15.57 2.20 18.35
N GLY A 226 -14.56 1.52 18.92
CA GLY A 226 -14.60 1.00 20.29
C GLY A 226 -15.49 -0.23 20.48
N GLY A 227 -15.74 -0.98 19.40
CA GLY A 227 -16.59 -2.18 19.38
C GLY A 227 -15.95 -3.38 18.69
N GLN A 228 -16.79 -4.38 18.42
CA GLN A 228 -16.40 -5.55 17.63
C GLN A 228 -16.52 -5.28 16.14
N ALA A 229 -15.84 -6.08 15.32
CA ALA A 229 -15.98 -6.04 13.86
C ALA A 229 -17.43 -6.28 13.44
N PRO A 230 -18.04 -5.40 12.64
CA PRO A 230 -19.39 -5.61 12.13
C PRO A 230 -19.41 -6.81 11.18
N THR A 231 -20.42 -7.67 11.33
CA THR A 231 -20.54 -8.91 10.55
C THR A 231 -21.50 -8.80 9.37
N LEU A 232 -22.52 -7.94 9.47
CA LEU A 232 -23.49 -7.71 8.40
C LEU A 232 -23.03 -6.53 7.52
N ILE A 233 -23.27 -6.61 6.21
CA ILE A 233 -22.94 -5.53 5.27
C ILE A 233 -23.68 -4.24 5.62
N ASP A 234 -24.93 -4.33 6.04
CA ASP A 234 -25.71 -3.15 6.42
C ASP A 234 -25.17 -2.46 7.67
N ASP A 235 -24.64 -3.21 8.63
CA ASP A 235 -23.96 -2.65 9.80
C ASP A 235 -22.67 -1.95 9.40
N VAL A 236 -21.90 -2.54 8.45
CA VAL A 236 -20.70 -1.90 7.91
C VAL A 236 -21.05 -0.61 7.19
N LYS A 237 -22.10 -0.60 6.34
CA LYS A 237 -22.58 0.61 5.66
C LYS A 237 -22.99 1.70 6.65
N LEU A 238 -23.73 1.33 7.70
CA LEU A 238 -24.14 2.27 8.73
C LEU A 238 -22.93 2.90 9.43
N GLN A 239 -22.04 2.07 9.94
CA GLN A 239 -20.84 2.51 10.68
C GLN A 239 -19.87 3.30 9.80
N ALA A 240 -19.60 2.85 8.57
CA ALA A 240 -18.77 3.58 7.61
C ALA A 240 -19.40 4.93 7.22
N GLY A 241 -20.73 4.98 7.03
CA GLY A 241 -21.48 6.20 6.74
C GLY A 241 -21.46 7.21 7.89
N GLU A 242 -21.59 6.76 9.13
CA GLU A 242 -21.46 7.61 10.31
C GLU A 242 -20.04 8.15 10.46
N LEU A 243 -19.04 7.30 10.24
CA LEU A 243 -17.63 7.69 10.28
C LEU A 243 -17.31 8.69 9.16
N ALA A 244 -17.78 8.48 7.94
CA ALA A 244 -17.57 9.38 6.82
C ALA A 244 -18.17 10.77 7.07
N ARG A 245 -19.41 10.83 7.61
CA ARG A 245 -20.04 12.09 7.98
C ARG A 245 -19.28 12.82 9.09
N ARG A 246 -18.89 12.10 10.15
CA ARG A 246 -18.12 12.64 11.26
C ARG A 246 -16.74 13.15 10.82
N ASN A 247 -16.07 12.40 9.95
CA ASN A 247 -14.74 12.72 9.45
C ASN A 247 -14.77 13.77 8.32
N GLY A 248 -15.92 13.98 7.68
CA GLY A 248 -16.05 14.85 6.51
C GLY A 248 -15.29 14.35 5.29
N ARG A 249 -14.93 13.06 5.24
CA ARG A 249 -14.07 12.42 4.24
C ARG A 249 -14.55 11.01 3.90
N PRO A 250 -14.24 10.49 2.69
CA PRO A 250 -14.68 9.14 2.32
C PRO A 250 -14.05 8.06 3.23
N VAL A 251 -14.81 6.99 3.44
CA VAL A 251 -14.37 5.81 4.20
C VAL A 251 -14.58 4.56 3.35
N PHE A 252 -13.55 3.73 3.27
CA PHE A 252 -13.56 2.46 2.55
C PHE A 252 -13.25 1.32 3.51
N VAL A 253 -14.11 0.30 3.53
CA VAL A 253 -13.97 -0.86 4.42
C VAL A 253 -13.89 -2.13 3.60
N THR A 254 -12.74 -2.78 3.56
CA THR A 254 -12.54 -4.07 2.90
C THR A 254 -13.08 -5.22 3.75
N LEU A 255 -13.76 -6.18 3.11
CA LEU A 255 -14.50 -7.27 3.74
C LEU A 255 -14.04 -8.65 3.26
N SER A 256 -12.80 -8.76 2.80
CA SER A 256 -12.23 -10.00 2.23
C SER A 256 -13.11 -10.56 1.10
N GLU A 257 -13.56 -11.81 1.19
CA GLU A 257 -14.44 -12.48 0.21
C GLU A 257 -15.81 -11.81 0.00
N ARG A 258 -16.21 -10.91 0.91
CA ARG A 258 -17.47 -10.16 0.78
C ARG A 258 -17.34 -8.84 0.02
N GLY A 259 -16.12 -8.45 -0.39
CA GLY A 259 -15.87 -7.27 -1.20
C GLY A 259 -15.49 -6.02 -0.39
N ILE A 260 -16.09 -4.89 -0.72
CA ILE A 260 -15.79 -3.59 -0.12
C ILE A 260 -17.05 -2.76 0.08
N VAL A 261 -17.10 -2.04 1.19
CA VAL A 261 -18.09 -0.96 1.44
C VAL A 261 -17.37 0.38 1.34
N GLY A 262 -17.96 1.31 0.61
CA GLY A 262 -17.53 2.72 0.57
C GLY A 262 -18.63 3.62 1.08
N ALA A 263 -18.25 4.71 1.74
CA ALA A 263 -19.14 5.73 2.25
C ALA A 263 -18.59 7.14 1.99
N LEU A 264 -19.46 8.05 1.58
CA LEU A 264 -19.14 9.47 1.39
C LEU A 264 -19.74 10.32 2.50
N PRO A 265 -19.20 11.51 2.78
CA PRO A 265 -19.76 12.46 3.76
C PRO A 265 -21.21 12.89 3.43
N SER A 266 -21.61 12.83 2.17
CA SER A 266 -22.98 13.10 1.72
C SER A 266 -24.04 12.16 2.29
N GLY A 267 -23.60 11.00 2.84
CA GLY A 267 -24.48 9.92 3.28
C GLY A 267 -24.63 8.80 2.24
N GLU A 268 -24.09 8.96 1.04
CA GLU A 268 -24.01 7.89 0.05
C GLU A 268 -23.18 6.73 0.58
N THR A 269 -23.69 5.50 0.47
CA THR A 269 -22.98 4.27 0.84
C THR A 269 -23.21 3.22 -0.24
N GLU A 270 -22.12 2.58 -0.67
CA GLU A 270 -22.13 1.54 -1.67
C GLU A 270 -21.48 0.26 -1.14
N HIS A 271 -21.90 -0.88 -1.68
CA HIS A 271 -21.23 -2.16 -1.50
C HIS A 271 -20.93 -2.76 -2.87
N VAL A 272 -19.69 -3.16 -3.06
CA VAL A 272 -19.25 -3.91 -4.24
C VAL A 272 -18.77 -5.28 -3.78
N PRO A 273 -19.37 -6.39 -4.24
CA PRO A 273 -18.92 -7.73 -3.89
C PRO A 273 -17.55 -8.05 -4.47
N ALA A 274 -16.82 -8.96 -3.82
CA ALA A 274 -15.58 -9.49 -4.37
C ALA A 274 -15.86 -10.32 -5.64
N LEU A 275 -14.89 -10.33 -6.54
CA LEU A 275 -14.92 -11.24 -7.69
C LEU A 275 -14.65 -12.69 -7.23
N PRO A 276 -15.20 -13.70 -7.96
CA PRO A 276 -14.98 -15.11 -7.60
C PRO A 276 -13.51 -15.50 -7.58
N VAL A 277 -13.11 -16.20 -6.51
CA VAL A 277 -11.75 -16.76 -6.38
C VAL A 277 -11.65 -18.05 -7.18
N ARG A 278 -10.54 -18.22 -7.90
CA ARG A 278 -10.26 -19.42 -8.71
C ARG A 278 -8.87 -19.97 -8.38
N GLY A 279 -8.82 -21.14 -7.77
CA GLY A 279 -7.56 -21.81 -7.42
C GLY A 279 -6.89 -21.27 -6.16
N PRO A 280 -5.58 -21.52 -5.96
CA PRO A 280 -4.83 -21.06 -4.82
C PRO A 280 -4.65 -19.53 -4.84
N ILE A 281 -4.64 -18.92 -3.67
CA ILE A 281 -4.47 -17.46 -3.49
C ILE A 281 -3.39 -17.13 -2.46
N ASP A 282 -2.81 -15.95 -2.63
CA ASP A 282 -1.97 -15.27 -1.66
C ASP A 282 -2.55 -13.87 -1.43
N ILE A 283 -2.99 -13.58 -0.21
CA ILE A 283 -3.66 -12.31 0.11
C ILE A 283 -2.70 -11.12 0.28
N VAL A 284 -1.40 -11.37 0.26
CA VAL A 284 -0.38 -10.31 0.46
C VAL A 284 -0.45 -9.30 -0.69
N GLY A 285 -0.54 -8.02 -0.34
CA GLY A 285 -0.64 -6.91 -1.30
C GLY A 285 -2.05 -6.58 -1.80
N ALA A 286 -3.08 -7.39 -1.46
CA ALA A 286 -4.46 -7.09 -1.86
C ALA A 286 -4.95 -5.73 -1.35
N GLY A 287 -4.68 -5.40 -0.09
CA GLY A 287 -5.01 -4.10 0.51
C GLY A 287 -4.32 -2.92 -0.19
N ASP A 288 -3.06 -3.11 -0.57
CA ASP A 288 -2.26 -2.10 -1.29
C ASP A 288 -2.80 -1.87 -2.70
N ALA A 289 -3.20 -2.95 -3.40
CA ALA A 289 -3.86 -2.85 -4.70
C ALA A 289 -5.19 -2.09 -4.61
N VAL A 290 -5.98 -2.33 -3.55
CA VAL A 290 -7.21 -1.57 -3.29
C VAL A 290 -6.88 -0.08 -3.10
N SER A 291 -5.91 0.26 -2.24
CA SER A 291 -5.53 1.66 -1.98
C SER A 291 -5.07 2.38 -3.24
N ALA A 292 -4.23 1.72 -4.07
CA ALA A 292 -3.75 2.27 -5.33
C ALA A 292 -4.88 2.52 -6.34
N ASN A 293 -5.78 1.55 -6.52
CA ASN A 293 -6.87 1.64 -7.49
C ASN A 293 -7.94 2.64 -7.06
N LEU A 294 -8.31 2.69 -5.78
CA LEU A 294 -9.21 3.73 -5.24
C LEU A 294 -8.66 5.12 -5.51
N ALA A 295 -7.38 5.36 -5.17
CA ALA A 295 -6.76 6.67 -5.34
C ALA A 295 -6.65 7.07 -6.82
N ALA A 296 -6.26 6.16 -7.71
CA ALA A 296 -6.17 6.43 -9.14
C ALA A 296 -7.55 6.70 -9.76
N ALA A 297 -8.56 5.88 -9.44
CA ALA A 297 -9.89 6.02 -9.99
C ALA A 297 -10.60 7.30 -9.51
N LEU A 298 -10.57 7.57 -8.20
CA LEU A 298 -11.17 8.79 -7.63
C LEU A 298 -10.41 10.05 -8.10
N GLY A 299 -9.07 10.00 -8.17
CA GLY A 299 -8.26 11.08 -8.74
C GLY A 299 -8.56 11.34 -10.21
N ALA A 300 -9.01 10.33 -10.96
CA ALA A 300 -9.49 10.44 -12.33
C ALA A 300 -10.96 10.88 -12.44
N GLY A 301 -11.66 11.14 -11.34
CA GLY A 301 -13.05 11.56 -11.29
C GLY A 301 -14.08 10.43 -11.45
N ALA A 302 -13.72 9.22 -11.00
CA ALA A 302 -14.67 8.13 -10.87
C ALA A 302 -15.68 8.42 -9.74
N ASP A 303 -16.91 7.95 -9.91
CA ASP A 303 -17.87 7.85 -8.81
C ASP A 303 -17.46 6.75 -7.82
N LEU A 304 -18.11 6.74 -6.64
CA LEU A 304 -17.80 5.81 -5.56
C LEU A 304 -17.83 4.35 -6.01
N ARG A 305 -18.91 3.95 -6.70
CA ARG A 305 -19.13 2.57 -7.15
C ARG A 305 -18.07 2.14 -8.17
N SER A 306 -17.82 2.98 -9.18
CA SER A 306 -16.83 2.69 -10.23
C SER A 306 -15.42 2.53 -9.66
N ALA A 307 -15.02 3.38 -8.71
CA ALA A 307 -13.73 3.28 -8.06
C ALA A 307 -13.59 1.96 -7.27
N MET A 308 -14.65 1.54 -6.58
CA MET A 308 -14.66 0.29 -5.82
C MET A 308 -14.67 -0.95 -6.73
N GLU A 309 -15.35 -0.91 -7.89
CA GLU A 309 -15.34 -2.01 -8.86
C GLU A 309 -13.92 -2.25 -9.41
N LEU A 310 -13.19 -1.17 -9.76
CA LEU A 310 -11.79 -1.24 -10.18
C LEU A 310 -10.89 -1.79 -9.06
N ALA A 311 -11.08 -1.32 -7.83
CA ALA A 311 -10.31 -1.77 -6.68
C ALA A 311 -10.52 -3.26 -6.37
N MET A 312 -11.76 -3.77 -6.50
CA MET A 312 -12.07 -5.18 -6.29
C MET A 312 -11.52 -6.06 -7.42
N ALA A 313 -11.56 -5.61 -8.66
CA ALA A 313 -10.94 -6.30 -9.78
C ALA A 313 -9.42 -6.41 -9.59
N ALA A 314 -8.77 -5.33 -9.17
CA ALA A 314 -7.34 -5.32 -8.89
C ALA A 314 -6.99 -6.26 -7.72
N ALA A 315 -7.73 -6.21 -6.62
CA ALA A 315 -7.51 -7.13 -5.50
C ALA A 315 -7.64 -8.58 -5.92
N ASN A 316 -8.65 -8.92 -6.72
CA ASN A 316 -8.85 -10.28 -7.24
C ASN A 316 -7.66 -10.74 -8.12
N LEU A 317 -7.17 -9.88 -9.02
CA LEU A 317 -5.99 -10.19 -9.85
C LEU A 317 -4.73 -10.41 -9.02
N VAL A 318 -4.52 -9.57 -8.02
CA VAL A 318 -3.31 -9.61 -7.17
C VAL A 318 -3.25 -10.88 -6.33
N ILE A 319 -4.35 -11.29 -5.71
CA ILE A 319 -4.35 -12.50 -4.86
C ILE A 319 -4.06 -13.80 -5.62
N HIS A 320 -4.20 -13.82 -6.94
CA HIS A 320 -3.87 -14.99 -7.78
C HIS A 320 -2.41 -15.00 -8.24
N GLN A 321 -1.61 -13.96 -7.95
CA GLN A 321 -0.18 -13.88 -8.28
C GLN A 321 0.66 -14.39 -7.12
N LEU A 322 0.83 -15.72 -7.04
CA LEU A 322 1.48 -16.39 -5.91
C LEU A 322 2.98 -16.07 -5.79
N GLY A 323 3.47 -15.93 -4.56
CA GLY A 323 4.90 -15.79 -4.25
C GLY A 323 5.51 -14.43 -4.60
N THR A 324 4.68 -13.43 -4.82
CA THR A 324 5.06 -12.02 -5.02
C THR A 324 3.92 -11.10 -4.58
N THR A 325 4.21 -9.83 -4.31
CA THR A 325 3.16 -8.82 -4.22
C THR A 325 2.75 -8.44 -5.64
N GLY A 326 1.57 -8.92 -6.05
CA GLY A 326 1.08 -8.78 -7.41
C GLY A 326 0.68 -7.34 -7.79
N THR A 327 0.44 -7.13 -9.09
CA THR A 327 -0.08 -5.88 -9.65
C THR A 327 -1.19 -6.15 -10.65
N ALA A 328 -2.02 -5.13 -10.93
CA ALA A 328 -3.07 -5.18 -11.92
C ALA A 328 -2.90 -4.04 -12.93
N SER A 329 -2.75 -4.37 -14.20
CA SER A 329 -2.70 -3.41 -15.31
C SER A 329 -4.10 -3.11 -15.84
N VAL A 330 -4.26 -1.97 -16.55
CA VAL A 330 -5.55 -1.59 -17.16
C VAL A 330 -6.13 -2.68 -18.06
N PRO A 331 -5.37 -3.34 -18.97
CA PRO A 331 -5.92 -4.44 -19.77
C PRO A 331 -6.39 -5.64 -18.93
N GLN A 332 -5.67 -5.96 -17.85
CA GLN A 332 -6.10 -7.05 -16.96
C GLN A 332 -7.37 -6.69 -16.17
N LEU A 333 -7.54 -5.42 -15.76
CA LEU A 333 -8.77 -4.96 -15.13
C LEU A 333 -9.96 -5.03 -16.08
N GLU A 334 -9.77 -4.64 -17.35
CA GLU A 334 -10.79 -4.74 -18.40
C GLU A 334 -11.27 -6.18 -18.59
N GLU A 335 -10.33 -7.13 -18.72
CA GLU A 335 -10.62 -8.57 -18.82
C GLU A 335 -11.34 -9.10 -17.57
N ALA A 336 -10.86 -8.76 -16.36
CA ALA A 336 -11.44 -9.22 -15.10
C ALA A 336 -12.86 -8.73 -14.88
N LEU A 337 -13.20 -7.54 -15.41
CA LEU A 337 -14.54 -6.94 -15.36
C LEU A 337 -15.44 -7.44 -16.50
N GLY A 338 -14.91 -8.19 -17.46
CA GLY A 338 -15.65 -8.72 -18.62
C GLY A 338 -16.11 -7.64 -19.59
N LEU A 339 -15.30 -6.61 -19.81
CA LEU A 339 -15.58 -5.41 -20.61
C LEU A 339 -15.05 -5.53 -22.03
#